data_d26825c661c2118678d8b143c5ff7622
#
_entry.id   d26825c661c2118678d8b143c5ff7622
#
_cell.length_a   1.000
_cell.length_b   1.000
_cell.length_c   1.000
_cell.angle_alpha   90.00
_cell.angle_beta   90.00
_cell.angle_gamma   90.00
#
_symmetry.space_group_name_H-M   'P 1'
#
loop_
_entity.id
_entity.type
_entity.pdbx_description
1 polymer ?
#
loop_
_entity_poly.entity_id
_entity_poly.type
_entity_poly.pdbx_seq_one_letter_code
_entity_poly.pdbx_strand_id
1 'polypeptide(L)'
;MEIHISLFILLLTGLVTITGNPAFADEAIDKSLSKAMLLEPLAVNINTASAEEMAESLKGIGIKTAQAVVAYRNDKGFFKSPESITAVKGIGDFTFEVNKDAIMVE
;
A
#
# COMPACT_ATOMS: atom_id res chain seq x y z
N MET A 1 15.69 54.64 4.15
CA MET A 1 14.40 54.00 3.99
C MET A 1 14.44 52.75 3.17
N GLU A 2 14.98 52.85 2.02
CA GLU A 2 15.08 51.68 1.19
C GLU A 2 15.91 50.57 1.83
N ILE A 3 16.86 50.98 2.62
CA ILE A 3 17.73 50.03 3.28
C ILE A 3 16.95 49.16 4.23
N HIS A 4 15.99 49.77 4.90
CA HIS A 4 15.18 49.01 5.83
C HIS A 4 14.33 47.99 5.15
N ILE A 5 13.81 48.33 4.02
CA ILE A 5 12.98 47.41 3.28
C ILE A 5 13.79 46.24 2.78
N SER A 6 14.97 46.58 2.31
CA SER A 6 15.89 45.56 1.83
C SER A 6 16.24 44.57 2.92
N LEU A 7 16.50 45.09 4.09
CA LEU A 7 16.83 44.26 5.23
C LEU A 7 15.68 43.35 5.62
N PHE A 8 14.51 43.91 5.55
CA PHE A 8 13.32 43.16 5.91
C PHE A 8 13.13 41.97 4.97
N ILE A 9 13.32 42.22 3.70
CA ILE A 9 13.17 41.18 2.71
C ILE A 9 14.17 40.08 2.93
N LEU A 10 15.38 40.46 3.27
CA LEU A 10 16.41 39.49 3.56
C LEU A 10 16.03 38.60 4.70
N LEU A 11 15.43 39.17 5.71
CA LEU A 11 15.02 38.38 6.85
C LEU A 11 13.98 37.35 6.48
N LEU A 12 13.08 37.75 5.63
CA LEU A 12 12.05 36.83 5.17
C LEU A 12 12.65 35.70 4.39
N THR A 13 13.63 36.00 3.59
CA THR A 13 14.29 34.97 2.81
C THR A 13 14.96 33.96 3.70
N GLY A 14 15.59 34.45 4.72
CA GLY A 14 16.23 33.55 5.67
C GLY A 14 15.26 32.63 6.33
N LEU A 15 14.10 33.13 6.62
CA LEU A 15 13.09 32.30 7.25
C LEU A 15 12.61 31.21 6.29
N VAL A 16 12.48 31.59 5.04
CA VAL A 16 12.02 30.64 4.05
C VAL A 16 13.00 29.49 3.88
N THR A 17 14.27 29.79 3.99
CA THR A 17 15.28 28.75 3.85
C THR A 17 15.16 27.69 4.93
N ILE A 18 14.69 28.09 6.08
CA ILE A 18 14.47 27.11 7.15
C ILE A 18 13.42 26.11 6.75
N THR A 19 12.56 26.49 5.86
CA THR A 19 11.53 25.58 5.39
C THR A 19 12.10 24.40 4.61
N GLY A 20 13.37 24.41 4.38
CA GLY A 20 14.00 23.21 3.86
C GLY A 20 13.83 22.03 4.78
N ASN A 21 13.62 22.31 6.05
CA ASN A 21 13.35 21.27 7.01
C ASN A 21 12.05 20.52 6.80
N PRO A 22 11.03 21.14 6.24
CA PRO A 22 9.78 20.39 6.01
C PRO A 22 9.95 19.12 5.21
N ALA A 23 10.88 19.10 4.27
CA ALA A 23 11.14 17.90 3.52
C ALA A 23 11.57 16.78 4.44
N PHE A 24 12.32 17.14 5.44
CA PHE A 24 12.79 16.18 6.43
C PHE A 24 11.65 15.71 7.32
N ALA A 25 10.81 16.65 7.71
CA ALA A 25 9.65 16.32 8.53
C ALA A 25 8.67 15.45 7.76
N ASP A 26 8.54 15.70 6.46
CA ASP A 26 7.66 14.91 5.62
C ASP A 26 8.10 13.46 5.60
N GLU A 27 9.38 13.25 5.54
CA GLU A 27 9.92 11.90 5.53
C GLU A 27 9.57 11.16 6.81
N ALA A 28 9.69 11.84 7.94
CA ALA A 28 9.37 11.24 9.23
C ALA A 28 7.87 10.94 9.34
N ILE A 29 7.05 11.85 8.85
CA ILE A 29 5.61 11.67 8.90
C ILE A 29 5.22 10.50 7.99
N ASP A 30 5.83 10.41 6.85
CA ASP A 30 5.57 9.34 5.89
C ASP A 30 5.86 7.99 6.51
N LYS A 31 6.96 7.87 7.21
CA LYS A 31 7.31 6.63 7.89
C LYS A 31 6.30 6.28 8.97
N SER A 32 5.85 7.28 9.69
CA SER A 32 4.85 7.08 10.72
C SER A 32 3.55 6.56 10.15
N LEU A 33 3.13 7.16 9.04
CA LEU A 33 1.91 6.74 8.37
C LEU A 33 2.05 5.33 7.83
N SER A 34 3.19 5.02 7.24
CA SER A 34 3.45 3.69 6.74
C SER A 34 3.34 2.65 7.85
N LYS A 35 3.93 2.96 8.99
CA LYS A 35 3.89 2.05 10.11
C LYS A 35 2.47 1.90 10.64
N ALA A 36 1.74 2.98 10.71
CA ALA A 36 0.35 2.93 11.17
C ALA A 36 -0.50 2.09 10.23
N MET A 37 -0.25 2.22 8.95
CA MET A 37 -0.99 1.44 7.95
C MET A 37 -0.68 -0.03 8.05
N LEU A 38 0.54 -0.38 8.43
CA LEU A 38 0.90 -1.78 8.60
C LEU A 38 0.20 -2.42 9.79
N LEU A 39 -0.22 -1.62 10.75
CA LEU A 39 -0.96 -2.14 11.91
C LEU A 39 -2.42 -2.35 11.62
N GLU A 40 -2.92 -1.77 10.52
CA GLU A 40 -4.30 -1.93 10.11
C GLU A 40 -4.43 -3.13 9.19
N PRO A 41 -5.51 -3.88 9.28
CA PRO A 41 -5.73 -4.96 8.33
C PRO A 41 -6.02 -4.37 6.96
N LEU A 42 -5.04 -4.45 6.08
CA LEU A 42 -5.19 -3.95 4.73
C LEU A 42 -5.68 -5.05 3.82
N ALA A 43 -6.77 -4.77 3.13
CA ALA A 43 -7.30 -5.72 2.16
C ALA A 43 -6.41 -5.70 0.91
N VAL A 44 -6.18 -6.87 0.36
CA VAL A 44 -5.38 -7.05 -0.84
C VAL A 44 -6.33 -7.21 -2.02
N ASN A 45 -6.12 -6.41 -3.05
CA ASN A 45 -6.91 -6.53 -4.27
C ASN A 45 -6.32 -7.65 -5.11
N ILE A 46 -7.00 -8.79 -5.11
CA ILE A 46 -6.49 -9.99 -5.79
C ILE A 46 -6.49 -9.84 -7.30
N ASN A 47 -7.16 -8.84 -7.81
CA ASN A 47 -7.16 -8.59 -9.26
C ASN A 47 -5.93 -7.83 -9.72
N THR A 48 -5.25 -7.12 -8.83
CA THR A 48 -4.12 -6.29 -9.21
C THR A 48 -2.85 -6.58 -8.43
N ALA A 49 -2.94 -7.25 -7.29
CA ALA A 49 -1.78 -7.51 -6.45
C ALA A 49 -0.80 -8.46 -7.12
N SER A 50 0.48 -8.30 -6.81
CA SER A 50 1.49 -9.23 -7.29
C SER A 50 1.46 -10.50 -6.46
N ALA A 51 2.09 -11.54 -6.99
CA ALA A 51 2.17 -12.80 -6.26
C ALA A 51 2.89 -12.63 -4.93
N GLU A 52 3.96 -11.83 -4.93
CA GLU A 52 4.70 -11.56 -3.71
C GLU A 52 3.86 -10.84 -2.67
N GLU A 53 3.10 -9.88 -3.13
CA GLU A 53 2.24 -9.10 -2.25
C GLU A 53 1.19 -9.99 -1.60
N MET A 54 0.58 -10.85 -2.38
CA MET A 54 -0.43 -11.76 -1.87
C MET A 54 0.17 -12.77 -0.90
N ALA A 55 1.35 -13.28 -1.22
CA ALA A 55 2.01 -14.26 -0.35
C ALA A 55 2.36 -13.67 1.00
N GLU A 56 2.69 -12.39 1.04
CA GLU A 56 3.03 -11.71 2.28
C GLU A 56 1.81 -11.33 3.10
N SER A 57 0.72 -11.02 2.43
CA SER A 57 -0.46 -10.45 3.08
C SER A 57 -1.51 -11.49 3.46
N LEU A 58 -1.56 -12.59 2.76
CA LEU A 58 -2.61 -13.59 2.96
C LEU A 58 -2.07 -14.81 3.70
N LYS A 59 -2.85 -15.29 4.63
CA LYS A 59 -2.44 -16.42 5.46
C LYS A 59 -2.65 -17.74 4.71
N GLY A 60 -1.66 -18.61 4.80
CA GLY A 60 -1.75 -19.92 4.17
C GLY A 60 -1.59 -19.88 2.66
N ILE A 61 -1.21 -18.75 2.11
CA ILE A 61 -0.99 -18.63 0.67
C ILE A 61 0.48 -18.32 0.47
N GLY A 62 1.22 -19.31 -0.01
CA GLY A 62 2.62 -19.14 -0.33
C GLY A 62 2.79 -18.57 -1.71
N ILE A 63 4.06 -18.39 -2.11
CA ILE A 63 4.36 -17.77 -3.39
C ILE A 63 3.81 -18.59 -4.56
N LYS A 64 3.86 -19.91 -4.46
CA LYS A 64 3.36 -20.75 -5.55
C LYS A 64 1.86 -20.64 -5.71
N THR A 65 1.14 -20.63 -4.59
CA THR A 65 -0.31 -20.45 -4.65
C THR A 65 -0.66 -19.06 -5.14
N ALA A 66 0.10 -18.05 -4.70
CA ALA A 66 -0.11 -16.69 -5.17
C ALA A 66 0.14 -16.57 -6.66
N GLN A 67 1.15 -17.27 -7.16
CA GLN A 67 1.39 -17.30 -8.62
C GLN A 67 0.24 -17.96 -9.35
N ALA A 68 -0.39 -18.94 -8.74
CA ALA A 68 -1.57 -19.57 -9.33
C ALA A 68 -2.74 -18.60 -9.41
N VAL A 69 -2.86 -17.71 -8.42
CA VAL A 69 -3.89 -16.67 -8.46
C VAL A 69 -3.63 -15.73 -9.64
N VAL A 70 -2.40 -15.31 -9.81
CA VAL A 70 -2.04 -14.43 -10.92
C VAL A 70 -2.32 -15.12 -12.25
N ALA A 71 -1.92 -16.38 -12.38
CA ALA A 71 -2.16 -17.13 -13.60
C ALA A 71 -3.65 -17.27 -13.87
N TYR A 72 -4.43 -17.53 -12.84
CA TYR A 72 -5.87 -17.69 -12.98
C TYR A 72 -6.51 -16.42 -13.53
N ARG A 73 -6.19 -15.27 -12.94
CA ARG A 73 -6.81 -14.03 -13.39
C ARG A 73 -6.36 -13.63 -14.77
N ASN A 74 -5.15 -13.99 -15.16
CA ASN A 74 -4.66 -13.71 -16.50
C ASN A 74 -5.35 -14.59 -17.53
N ASP A 75 -5.72 -15.80 -17.15
CA ASP A 75 -6.34 -16.76 -18.06
C ASP A 75 -7.86 -16.64 -18.08
N LYS A 76 -8.47 -16.51 -16.91
CA LYS A 76 -9.93 -16.54 -16.78
C LYS A 76 -10.56 -15.16 -16.60
N GLY A 77 -9.74 -14.13 -16.38
CA GLY A 77 -10.25 -12.80 -16.15
C GLY A 77 -10.31 -12.46 -14.67
N PHE A 78 -10.78 -11.26 -14.39
CA PHE A 78 -10.82 -10.75 -13.02
C PHE A 78 -11.77 -11.55 -12.16
N PHE A 79 -11.42 -11.65 -10.88
CA PHE A 79 -12.31 -12.23 -9.89
C PHE A 79 -13.47 -11.28 -9.66
N LYS A 80 -14.67 -11.79 -9.64
CA LYS A 80 -15.86 -10.97 -9.46
C LYS A 80 -16.24 -10.81 -7.99
N SER A 81 -15.78 -11.70 -7.16
CA SER A 81 -16.03 -11.64 -5.73
C SER A 81 -14.83 -12.23 -5.00
N PRO A 82 -14.65 -11.87 -3.70
CA PRO A 82 -13.56 -12.48 -2.94
C PRO A 82 -13.67 -14.00 -2.88
N GLU A 83 -14.89 -14.53 -2.79
CA GLU A 83 -15.08 -15.97 -2.72
C GLU A 83 -14.60 -16.70 -3.96
N SER A 84 -14.60 -16.02 -5.10
CA SER A 84 -14.19 -16.68 -6.34
C SER A 84 -12.72 -17.07 -6.35
N ILE A 85 -11.94 -16.60 -5.38
CA ILE A 85 -10.55 -17.02 -5.25
C ILE A 85 -10.44 -18.52 -4.96
N THR A 86 -11.51 -19.14 -4.43
CA THR A 86 -11.51 -20.57 -4.17
C THR A 86 -11.49 -21.40 -5.45
N ALA A 87 -11.73 -20.78 -6.59
CA ALA A 87 -11.59 -21.48 -7.88
C ALA A 87 -10.12 -21.74 -8.21
N VAL A 88 -9.21 -21.06 -7.55
CA VAL A 88 -7.78 -21.25 -7.79
C VAL A 88 -7.33 -22.51 -7.08
N LYS A 89 -6.58 -23.34 -7.83
CA LYS A 89 -6.05 -24.56 -7.24
C LYS A 89 -5.13 -24.23 -6.09
N GLY A 90 -5.34 -24.87 -4.96
CA GLY A 90 -4.56 -24.61 -3.76
C GLY A 90 -5.24 -23.70 -2.76
N ILE A 91 -6.38 -23.10 -3.14
CA ILE A 91 -7.12 -22.25 -2.23
C ILE A 91 -8.48 -22.87 -2.00
N GLY A 92 -8.68 -23.41 -0.81
CA GLY A 92 -9.95 -23.99 -0.46
C GLY A 92 -10.78 -23.04 0.39
N ASP A 93 -11.93 -23.55 0.83
CA ASP A 93 -12.85 -22.74 1.62
C ASP A 93 -12.23 -22.28 2.93
N PHE A 94 -11.45 -23.13 3.55
CA PHE A 94 -10.81 -22.77 4.82
C PHE A 94 -9.82 -21.63 4.63
N THR A 95 -9.01 -21.72 3.58
CA THR A 95 -8.04 -20.67 3.28
C THR A 95 -8.76 -19.35 3.00
N PHE A 96 -9.87 -19.41 2.27
CA PHE A 96 -10.65 -18.21 2.03
C PHE A 96 -11.23 -17.65 3.33
N GLU A 97 -11.77 -18.52 4.17
CA GLU A 97 -12.41 -18.06 5.43
C GLU A 97 -11.44 -17.31 6.32
N VAL A 98 -10.20 -17.80 6.44
CA VAL A 98 -9.22 -17.12 7.30
C VAL A 98 -8.71 -15.83 6.70
N ASN A 99 -8.95 -15.59 5.42
CA ASN A 99 -8.46 -14.40 4.73
C ASN A 99 -9.58 -13.49 4.22
N LYS A 100 -10.83 -13.82 4.47
CA LYS A 100 -11.93 -13.13 3.80
C LYS A 100 -11.94 -11.63 4.07
N ASP A 101 -11.49 -11.21 5.26
CA ASP A 101 -11.45 -9.80 5.59
C ASP A 101 -10.24 -9.10 4.96
N ALA A 102 -9.29 -9.86 4.47
CA ALA A 102 -8.08 -9.33 3.87
C ALA A 102 -8.11 -9.38 2.35
N ILE A 103 -9.18 -9.87 1.74
CA ILE A 103 -9.30 -10.02 0.31
C ILE A 103 -10.34 -9.06 -0.22
N MET A 104 -9.99 -8.32 -1.26
CA MET A 104 -10.95 -7.47 -1.94
C MET A 104 -10.81 -7.64 -3.45
N VAL A 105 -11.82 -7.23 -4.17
CA VAL A 105 -11.79 -7.20 -5.63
C VAL A 105 -12.27 -5.83 -6.10
N GLU A 106 -11.64 -5.37 -7.19
CA GLU A 106 -12.03 -4.11 -7.83
C GLU A 106 -11.93 -4.20 -9.31
#